data_bc705ab15375c522d4bdf7a1e54dfdee
#
_entry.id   bc705ab15375c522d4bdf7a1e54dfdee
#
_cell.length_a   1.000
_cell.length_b   1.000
_cell.length_c   1.000
_cell.angle_alpha   90.00
_cell.angle_beta   90.00
_cell.angle_gamma   90.00
#
_symmetry.space_group_name_H-M   'P 1'
#
loop_
_entity.id
_entity.type
_entity.pdbx_description
1 polymer ?
#
loop_
_entity_poly.entity_id
_entity_poly.type
_entity_poly.pdbx_seq_one_letter_code
_entity_poly.pdbx_strand_id
1 'polypeptide(L)'
;IYPVVILLMDAPGIRQELYDMASRIAACDYYVLCPNLYYRTAKPFEWNKPNLNFIEGYSPEASRELMFKNMDNLSNALVLEDINHMIEFCENQNSAKNSSVGLVGYCMSGPFAFYAAGKLPEKVAAAASIHGVKLVTESDDSPHLFTNSVKGELYFSCAETDSYAPLEMI
;
A
#
# COMPACT_ATOMS: atom_id res chain seq x y z
N ILE A 1 -11.03 14.87 15.93
CA ILE A 1 -11.09 14.58 14.48
C ILE A 1 -9.67 14.57 13.96
N TYR A 2 -9.23 13.47 13.38
CA TYR A 2 -7.85 13.19 13.01
C TYR A 2 -7.69 13.12 11.50
N PRO A 3 -6.58 13.64 10.90
CA PRO A 3 -6.27 13.41 9.50
C PRO A 3 -6.17 11.91 9.21
N VAL A 4 -6.57 11.50 8.01
CA VAL A 4 -6.61 10.08 7.64
C VAL A 4 -5.31 9.66 6.96
N VAL A 5 -4.76 8.53 7.37
CA VAL A 5 -3.69 7.82 6.67
C VAL A 5 -4.15 6.41 6.31
N ILE A 6 -4.01 6.03 5.04
CA ILE A 6 -4.22 4.67 4.58
C ILE A 6 -2.85 4.02 4.42
N LEU A 7 -2.58 3.03 5.26
CA LEU A 7 -1.34 2.25 5.27
C LEU A 7 -1.54 0.99 4.44
N LEU A 8 -1.00 0.98 3.22
CA LEU A 8 -1.10 -0.13 2.29
C LEU A 8 0.00 -1.16 2.57
N MET A 9 -0.40 -2.40 2.73
CA MET A 9 0.46 -3.53 3.10
C MET A 9 1.49 -3.88 2.02
N ASP A 10 2.59 -4.48 2.43
CA ASP A 10 3.55 -5.16 1.56
C ASP A 10 3.08 -6.58 1.18
N ALA A 11 3.88 -7.30 0.37
CA ALA A 11 3.54 -8.63 -0.15
C ALA A 11 3.22 -9.70 0.92
N PRO A 12 3.89 -9.75 2.07
CA PRO A 12 3.50 -10.67 3.14
C PRO A 12 2.09 -10.45 3.70
N GLY A 13 1.48 -9.30 3.44
CA GLY A 13 0.11 -9.02 3.86
C GLY A 13 -0.01 -8.57 5.31
N ILE A 14 -1.25 -8.53 5.78
CA ILE A 14 -1.58 -8.05 7.13
C ILE A 14 -0.99 -8.97 8.19
N ARG A 15 -0.22 -8.41 9.11
CA ARG A 15 0.45 -9.08 10.21
C ARG A 15 0.79 -8.07 11.32
N GLN A 16 1.36 -8.56 12.44
CA GLN A 16 1.61 -7.75 13.63
C GLN A 16 2.48 -6.51 13.34
N GLU A 17 3.50 -6.64 12.47
CA GLU A 17 4.39 -5.52 12.11
C GLU A 17 3.61 -4.35 11.49
N LEU A 18 2.60 -4.62 10.65
CA LEU A 18 1.75 -3.57 10.08
C LEU A 18 0.82 -2.95 11.13
N TYR A 19 0.30 -3.74 12.06
CA TYR A 19 -0.47 -3.20 13.19
C TYR A 19 0.38 -2.30 14.09
N ASP A 20 1.64 -2.68 14.31
CA ASP A 20 2.58 -1.88 15.09
C ASP A 20 2.95 -0.57 14.36
N MET A 21 3.12 -0.62 13.04
CA MET A 21 3.32 0.58 12.21
C MET A 21 2.09 1.49 12.24
N ALA A 22 0.89 0.93 12.03
CA ALA A 22 -0.37 1.67 12.11
C ALA A 22 -0.55 2.34 13.47
N SER A 23 -0.24 1.63 14.55
CA SER A 23 -0.32 2.15 15.91
C SER A 23 0.65 3.31 16.17
N ARG A 24 1.86 3.24 15.61
CA ARG A 24 2.83 4.35 15.70
C ARG A 24 2.37 5.59 14.92
N ILE A 25 1.77 5.41 13.74
CA ILE A 25 1.20 6.52 12.98
C ILE A 25 0.00 7.10 13.74
N ALA A 26 -0.87 6.25 14.28
CA ALA A 26 -2.03 6.70 15.06
C ALA A 26 -1.63 7.47 16.34
N ALA A 27 -0.51 7.10 16.97
CA ALA A 27 0.05 7.82 18.12
C ALA A 27 0.54 9.25 17.78
N CYS A 28 0.65 9.58 16.49
CA CYS A 28 0.94 10.92 15.99
C CYS A 28 -0.34 11.68 15.57
N ASP A 29 -1.47 11.36 16.19
CA ASP A 29 -2.77 11.99 15.95
C ASP A 29 -3.34 11.80 14.55
N TYR A 30 -3.15 10.61 13.94
CA TYR A 30 -3.79 10.21 12.69
C TYR A 30 -4.88 9.15 12.91
N TYR A 31 -5.92 9.20 12.08
CA TYR A 31 -6.87 8.11 11.90
C TYR A 31 -6.30 7.15 10.84
N VAL A 32 -5.96 5.92 11.23
CA VAL A 32 -5.23 5.00 10.35
C VAL A 32 -6.14 3.86 9.89
N LEU A 33 -6.20 3.64 8.58
CA LEU A 33 -6.73 2.42 7.97
C LEU A 33 -5.57 1.55 7.48
N CYS A 34 -5.63 0.25 7.78
CA CYS A 34 -4.67 -0.73 7.32
C CYS A 34 -5.43 -1.90 6.66
N PRO A 35 -5.75 -1.81 5.35
CA PRO A 35 -6.59 -2.78 4.67
C PRO A 35 -5.83 -4.08 4.34
N ASN A 36 -6.55 -5.21 4.37
CA ASN A 36 -6.10 -6.43 3.71
C ASN A 36 -6.40 -6.33 2.21
N LEU A 37 -5.43 -6.00 1.38
CA LEU A 37 -5.62 -5.90 -0.08
C LEU A 37 -5.92 -7.25 -0.74
N TYR A 38 -5.63 -8.37 -0.06
CA TYR A 38 -5.93 -9.71 -0.55
C TYR A 38 -7.35 -10.19 -0.21
N TYR A 39 -8.21 -9.36 0.36
CA TYR A 39 -9.52 -9.77 0.88
C TYR A 39 -10.40 -10.49 -0.13
N ARG A 40 -10.20 -10.25 -1.43
CA ARG A 40 -10.95 -10.94 -2.50
C ARG A 40 -10.51 -12.40 -2.67
N THR A 41 -9.29 -12.74 -2.29
CA THR A 41 -8.67 -14.06 -2.58
C THR A 41 -8.17 -14.77 -1.34
N ALA A 42 -7.81 -14.06 -0.29
CA ALA A 42 -7.24 -14.65 0.91
C ALA A 42 -7.60 -13.87 2.18
N LYS A 43 -7.69 -14.62 3.30
CA LYS A 43 -7.58 -14.05 4.65
C LYS A 43 -6.13 -13.64 4.93
N PRO A 44 -5.89 -12.81 5.98
CA PRO A 44 -4.52 -12.56 6.44
C PRO A 44 -3.75 -13.85 6.67
N PHE A 45 -2.50 -13.89 6.25
CA PHE A 45 -1.63 -15.06 6.42
C PHE A 45 -1.12 -15.17 7.85
N GLU A 46 -1.07 -16.39 8.37
CA GLU A 46 -0.41 -16.71 9.64
C GLU A 46 1.03 -17.14 9.35
N TRP A 47 1.97 -16.20 9.48
CA TRP A 47 3.38 -16.41 9.25
C TRP A 47 4.03 -17.13 10.44
N ASN A 48 4.95 -18.05 10.14
CA ASN A 48 5.77 -18.67 11.18
C ASN A 48 6.59 -17.59 11.91
N LYS A 49 6.42 -17.52 13.21
CA LYS A 49 7.20 -16.63 14.08
C LYS A 49 8.39 -17.39 14.67
N PRO A 50 9.57 -16.75 14.81
CA PRO A 50 9.84 -15.32 14.66
C PRO A 50 10.34 -14.91 13.26
N ASN A 51 10.56 -15.81 12.34
CA ASN A 51 11.40 -15.56 11.17
C ASN A 51 10.60 -15.07 9.94
N LEU A 52 9.28 -15.15 9.93
CA LEU A 52 8.40 -14.79 8.81
C LEU A 52 8.81 -15.36 7.44
N ASN A 53 9.49 -16.50 7.44
CA ASN A 53 10.05 -17.11 6.23
C ASN A 53 9.13 -18.11 5.55
N PHE A 54 8.02 -18.46 6.19
CA PHE A 54 6.94 -19.26 5.61
C PHE A 54 5.60 -19.03 6.33
N ILE A 55 4.51 -19.28 5.61
CA ILE A 55 3.14 -19.24 6.15
C ILE A 55 2.88 -20.53 6.92
N GLU A 56 2.26 -20.42 8.09
CA GLU A 56 1.97 -21.60 8.92
C GLU A 56 1.18 -22.65 8.14
N GLY A 57 1.65 -23.89 8.19
CA GLY A 57 1.07 -25.00 7.44
C GLY A 57 1.59 -25.17 5.99
N TYR A 58 2.52 -24.32 5.54
CA TYR A 58 3.11 -24.36 4.19
C TYR A 58 4.65 -24.48 4.27
N SER A 59 5.25 -25.04 3.21
CA SER A 59 6.71 -24.91 3.05
C SER A 59 7.09 -23.46 2.67
N PRO A 60 8.37 -23.07 2.80
CA PRO A 60 8.83 -21.76 2.34
C PRO A 60 8.52 -21.49 0.86
N GLU A 61 8.70 -22.47 0.00
CA GLU A 61 8.44 -22.38 -1.44
C GLU A 61 6.94 -22.19 -1.72
N ALA A 62 6.09 -23.02 -1.10
CA ALA A 62 4.64 -22.93 -1.24
C ALA A 62 4.08 -21.61 -0.66
N SER A 63 4.68 -21.10 0.40
CA SER A 63 4.32 -19.80 0.98
C SER A 63 4.64 -18.66 0.03
N ARG A 64 5.80 -18.70 -0.61
CA ARG A 64 6.21 -17.71 -1.60
C ARG A 64 5.30 -17.75 -2.84
N GLU A 65 4.98 -18.94 -3.34
CA GLU A 65 4.06 -19.13 -4.46
C GLU A 65 2.67 -18.57 -4.15
N LEU A 66 2.12 -18.88 -2.96
CA LEU A 66 0.83 -18.36 -2.51
C LEU A 66 0.84 -16.83 -2.40
N MET A 67 1.90 -16.26 -1.86
CA MET A 67 2.07 -14.81 -1.77
C MET A 67 2.06 -14.15 -3.15
N PHE A 68 2.87 -14.62 -4.09
CA PHE A 68 2.92 -14.08 -5.45
C PHE A 68 1.59 -14.25 -6.19
N LYS A 69 0.94 -15.40 -6.06
CA LYS A 69 -0.40 -15.64 -6.62
C LYS A 69 -1.42 -14.60 -6.15
N ASN A 70 -1.38 -14.20 -4.88
CA ASN A 70 -2.28 -13.16 -4.37
C ASN A 70 -1.88 -11.77 -4.86
N MET A 71 -0.58 -11.47 -4.98
CA MET A 71 -0.10 -10.23 -5.58
C MET A 71 -0.56 -10.06 -7.02
N ASP A 72 -0.51 -11.14 -7.83
CA ASP A 72 -0.89 -11.12 -9.24
C ASP A 72 -2.39 -10.85 -9.47
N ASN A 73 -3.21 -11.01 -8.43
CA ASN A 73 -4.63 -10.64 -8.47
C ASN A 73 -4.89 -9.15 -8.16
N LEU A 74 -3.86 -8.38 -7.84
CA LEU A 74 -3.97 -6.93 -7.63
C LEU A 74 -3.61 -6.17 -8.92
N SER A 75 -4.27 -5.04 -9.11
CA SER A 75 -3.93 -4.07 -10.15
C SER A 75 -4.07 -2.66 -9.63
N ASN A 76 -3.45 -1.69 -10.31
CA ASN A 76 -3.60 -0.28 -9.99
C ASN A 76 -5.07 0.14 -9.94
N ALA A 77 -5.89 -0.33 -10.89
CA ALA A 77 -7.31 0.00 -10.96
C ALA A 77 -8.11 -0.57 -9.79
N LEU A 78 -7.90 -1.86 -9.43
CA LEU A 78 -8.60 -2.48 -8.31
C LEU A 78 -8.26 -1.84 -6.97
N VAL A 79 -6.98 -1.54 -6.74
CA VAL A 79 -6.57 -0.91 -5.47
C VAL A 79 -7.00 0.55 -5.43
N LEU A 80 -7.06 1.25 -6.56
CA LEU A 80 -7.63 2.61 -6.63
C LEU A 80 -9.10 2.62 -6.23
N GLU A 81 -9.89 1.65 -6.69
CA GLU A 81 -11.28 1.48 -6.29
C GLU A 81 -11.40 1.24 -4.78
N ASP A 82 -10.56 0.36 -4.23
CA ASP A 82 -10.53 0.11 -2.78
C ASP A 82 -10.15 1.38 -1.98
N ILE A 83 -9.18 2.15 -2.45
CA ILE A 83 -8.80 3.43 -1.82
C ILE A 83 -9.97 4.42 -1.84
N ASN A 84 -10.69 4.50 -2.93
CA ASN A 84 -11.87 5.37 -3.05
C ASN A 84 -12.95 4.97 -2.01
N HIS A 85 -13.27 3.67 -1.90
CA HIS A 85 -14.23 3.18 -0.91
C HIS A 85 -13.75 3.41 0.54
N MET A 86 -12.43 3.31 0.80
CA MET A 86 -11.88 3.63 2.11
C MET A 86 -12.02 5.12 2.45
N ILE A 87 -11.83 6.01 1.47
CA ILE A 87 -12.07 7.45 1.64
C ILE A 87 -13.55 7.70 1.97
N GLU A 88 -14.47 7.12 1.21
CA GLU A 88 -15.92 7.20 1.45
C GLU A 88 -16.31 6.64 2.83
N PHE A 89 -15.70 5.54 3.26
CA PHE A 89 -15.88 5.01 4.60
C PHE A 89 -15.47 6.03 5.67
N CYS A 90 -14.33 6.71 5.49
CA CYS A 90 -13.84 7.71 6.43
C CYS A 90 -14.77 8.93 6.54
N GLU A 91 -15.46 9.31 5.46
CA GLU A 91 -16.42 10.41 5.46
C GLU A 91 -17.56 10.20 6.46
N ASN A 92 -17.87 8.94 6.79
CA ASN A 92 -18.89 8.54 7.73
C ASN A 92 -18.37 8.23 9.14
N GLN A 93 -17.08 8.47 9.43
CA GLN A 93 -16.46 8.23 10.73
C GLN A 93 -16.34 9.52 11.53
N ASN A 94 -16.89 9.56 12.73
CA ASN A 94 -16.87 10.76 13.60
C ASN A 94 -15.44 11.20 13.99
N SER A 95 -14.48 10.29 13.99
CA SER A 95 -13.08 10.57 14.37
C SER A 95 -12.19 10.90 13.18
N ALA A 96 -12.62 10.62 11.96
CA ALA A 96 -11.85 10.88 10.75
C ALA A 96 -12.16 12.28 10.20
N LYS A 97 -11.11 12.99 9.75
CA LYS A 97 -11.26 14.26 9.04
C LYS A 97 -11.58 13.98 7.57
N ASN A 98 -12.76 14.38 7.11
CA ASN A 98 -13.23 14.12 5.75
C ASN A 98 -12.74 15.18 4.75
N SER A 99 -11.43 15.41 4.66
CA SER A 99 -10.86 16.32 3.65
C SER A 99 -10.08 15.52 2.62
N SER A 100 -8.81 15.38 2.86
CA SER A 100 -7.89 14.62 2.04
C SER A 100 -7.16 13.59 2.89
N VAL A 101 -6.62 12.55 2.26
CA VAL A 101 -5.93 11.45 2.94
C VAL A 101 -4.44 11.45 2.60
N GLY A 102 -3.64 10.90 3.52
CA GLY A 102 -2.28 10.45 3.23
C GLY A 102 -2.29 8.97 2.86
N LEU A 103 -1.43 8.58 1.93
CA LEU A 103 -1.21 7.19 1.53
C LEU A 103 0.23 6.79 1.87
N VAL A 104 0.41 5.61 2.43
CA VAL A 104 1.74 5.02 2.62
C VAL A 104 1.72 3.62 2.03
N GLY A 105 2.49 3.38 0.98
CA GLY A 105 2.60 2.09 0.32
C GLY A 105 3.99 1.49 0.48
N TYR A 106 4.05 0.26 0.96
CA TYR A 106 5.29 -0.50 1.10
C TYR A 106 5.44 -1.52 -0.02
N CYS A 107 6.65 -1.64 -0.59
CA CYS A 107 7.00 -2.67 -1.57
C CYS A 107 6.00 -2.70 -2.75
N MET A 108 5.23 -3.79 -2.88
CA MET A 108 4.20 -3.94 -3.92
C MET A 108 3.13 -2.84 -3.92
N SER A 109 2.92 -2.17 -2.78
CA SER A 109 1.90 -1.12 -2.65
C SER A 109 2.44 0.30 -2.89
N GLY A 110 3.74 0.47 -3.06
CA GLY A 110 4.33 1.75 -3.47
C GLY A 110 3.69 2.32 -4.75
N PRO A 111 3.59 1.53 -5.84
CA PRO A 111 2.93 1.97 -7.07
C PRO A 111 1.45 2.32 -6.87
N PHE A 112 0.73 1.61 -5.99
CA PHE A 112 -0.69 1.92 -5.73
C PHE A 112 -0.88 3.27 -5.05
N ALA A 113 -0.02 3.61 -4.09
CA ALA A 113 -0.04 4.91 -3.45
C ALA A 113 0.27 6.05 -4.44
N PHE A 114 1.29 5.85 -5.28
CA PHE A 114 1.68 6.81 -6.30
C PHE A 114 0.60 6.96 -7.39
N TYR A 115 0.07 5.86 -7.90
CA TYR A 115 -1.01 5.86 -8.89
C TYR A 115 -2.26 6.59 -8.37
N ALA A 116 -2.66 6.31 -7.13
CA ALA A 116 -3.80 6.95 -6.51
C ALA A 116 -3.59 8.47 -6.33
N ALA A 117 -2.38 8.93 -6.01
CA ALA A 117 -2.08 10.36 -5.94
C ALA A 117 -2.29 11.07 -7.29
N GLY A 118 -1.96 10.41 -8.40
CA GLY A 118 -2.19 10.96 -9.74
C GLY A 118 -3.64 10.87 -10.21
N LYS A 119 -4.39 9.84 -9.77
CA LYS A 119 -5.78 9.62 -10.19
C LYS A 119 -6.81 10.31 -9.30
N LEU A 120 -6.46 10.59 -8.06
CA LEU A 120 -7.32 11.24 -7.07
C LEU A 120 -6.66 12.52 -6.50
N PRO A 121 -6.22 13.46 -7.35
CA PRO A 121 -5.41 14.60 -6.90
C PRO A 121 -6.10 15.51 -5.89
N GLU A 122 -7.44 15.55 -5.89
CA GLU A 122 -8.21 16.35 -4.93
C GLU A 122 -8.43 15.61 -3.58
N LYS A 123 -8.24 14.29 -3.56
CA LYS A 123 -8.50 13.46 -2.38
C LYS A 123 -7.21 13.01 -1.69
N VAL A 124 -6.06 13.00 -2.38
CA VAL A 124 -4.77 12.57 -1.84
C VAL A 124 -3.88 13.76 -1.60
N ALA A 125 -3.64 14.11 -0.34
CA ALA A 125 -2.80 15.23 0.07
C ALA A 125 -1.30 14.88 0.05
N ALA A 126 -0.97 13.61 0.31
CA ALA A 126 0.40 13.12 0.27
C ALA A 126 0.42 11.62 0.00
N ALA A 127 1.42 11.15 -0.71
CA ALA A 127 1.66 9.72 -0.92
C ALA A 127 3.14 9.38 -0.75
N ALA A 128 3.40 8.34 0.05
CA ALA A 128 4.74 7.79 0.26
C ALA A 128 4.84 6.41 -0.37
N SER A 129 5.86 6.21 -1.18
CA SER A 129 6.27 4.90 -1.71
C SER A 129 7.56 4.49 -1.02
N ILE A 130 7.50 3.50 -0.15
CA ILE A 130 8.65 2.99 0.59
C ILE A 130 9.13 1.71 -0.05
N HIS A 131 10.34 1.71 -0.60
CA HIS A 131 10.93 0.64 -1.43
C HIS A 131 9.93 0.06 -2.44
N GLY A 132 9.17 0.96 -3.09
CA GLY A 132 8.13 0.59 -4.05
C GLY A 132 8.73 -0.04 -5.31
N VAL A 133 8.05 -1.10 -5.79
CA VAL A 133 8.39 -1.78 -7.05
C VAL A 133 7.48 -1.30 -8.18
N LYS A 134 7.87 -1.49 -9.44
CA LYS A 134 7.00 -1.20 -10.60
C LYS A 134 6.46 0.25 -10.64
N LEU A 135 7.25 1.23 -10.17
CA LEU A 135 6.87 2.65 -10.22
C LEU A 135 6.84 3.17 -11.65
N VAL A 136 7.71 2.63 -12.49
CA VAL A 136 7.78 2.86 -13.94
C VAL A 136 7.69 1.51 -14.65
N THR A 137 6.74 1.39 -15.57
CA THR A 137 6.51 0.19 -16.41
C THR A 137 6.11 0.61 -17.81
N GLU A 138 6.07 -0.33 -18.75
CA GLU A 138 5.57 -0.12 -20.13
C GLU A 138 4.03 -0.16 -20.23
N SER A 139 3.32 -0.36 -19.12
CA SER A 139 1.86 -0.41 -19.10
C SER A 139 1.25 0.99 -19.20
N ASP A 140 0.11 1.11 -19.86
CA ASP A 140 -0.66 2.36 -19.99
C ASP A 140 -1.18 2.89 -18.63
N ASP A 141 -1.22 2.05 -17.61
CA ASP A 141 -1.57 2.41 -16.25
C ASP A 141 -0.34 2.56 -15.32
N SER A 142 0.85 2.70 -15.88
CA SER A 142 2.06 2.91 -15.10
C SER A 142 1.97 4.19 -14.26
N PRO A 143 2.26 4.14 -12.95
CA PRO A 143 2.06 5.28 -12.04
C PRO A 143 2.74 6.57 -12.50
N HIS A 144 3.96 6.48 -13.06
CA HIS A 144 4.73 7.66 -13.49
C HIS A 144 4.03 8.49 -14.56
N LEU A 145 3.13 7.89 -15.38
CA LEU A 145 2.38 8.60 -16.42
C LEU A 145 1.40 9.64 -15.86
N PHE A 146 1.05 9.52 -14.58
CA PHE A 146 0.09 10.40 -13.90
C PHE A 146 0.74 11.42 -12.97
N THR A 147 2.07 11.53 -12.97
CA THR A 147 2.83 12.47 -12.13
C THR A 147 2.37 13.92 -12.30
N ASN A 148 2.11 14.35 -13.52
CA ASN A 148 1.67 15.72 -13.82
C ASN A 148 0.28 16.06 -13.26
N SER A 149 -0.50 15.06 -12.87
CA SER A 149 -1.83 15.25 -12.27
C SER A 149 -1.78 15.35 -10.75
N VAL A 150 -0.66 14.97 -10.13
CA VAL A 150 -0.50 15.00 -8.67
C VAL A 150 -0.51 16.44 -8.18
N LYS A 151 -1.36 16.72 -7.18
CA LYS A 151 -1.43 18.03 -6.49
C LYS A 151 -0.81 17.99 -5.09
N GLY A 152 -0.79 16.81 -4.48
CA GLY A 152 -0.23 16.58 -3.16
C GLY A 152 1.28 16.36 -3.18
N GLU A 153 1.84 16.04 -2.04
CA GLU A 153 3.25 15.72 -1.87
C GLU A 153 3.53 14.26 -2.22
N LEU A 154 4.68 14.00 -2.85
CA LEU A 154 5.18 12.66 -3.11
C LEU A 154 6.50 12.45 -2.34
N TYR A 155 6.59 11.31 -1.67
CA TYR A 155 7.82 10.86 -1.03
C TYR A 155 8.20 9.48 -1.55
N PHE A 156 9.43 9.34 -2.02
CA PHE A 156 10.00 8.06 -2.45
C PHE A 156 11.20 7.72 -1.59
N SER A 157 11.18 6.51 -1.04
CA SER A 157 12.33 5.91 -0.37
C SER A 157 12.71 4.66 -1.14
N CYS A 158 13.92 4.64 -1.68
CA CYS A 158 14.43 3.54 -2.50
C CYS A 158 15.63 2.91 -1.80
N ALA A 159 15.76 1.59 -1.90
CA ALA A 159 16.94 0.89 -1.41
C ALA A 159 18.10 1.07 -2.40
N GLU A 160 19.31 1.14 -1.90
CA GLU A 160 20.52 1.20 -2.73
C GLU A 160 20.69 -0.04 -3.61
N THR A 161 20.24 -1.19 -3.11
CA THR A 161 20.26 -2.45 -3.84
C THR A 161 18.94 -3.17 -3.64
N ASP A 162 18.16 -3.28 -4.71
CA ASP A 162 16.90 -4.01 -4.74
C ASP A 162 16.71 -4.69 -6.10
N SER A 163 16.62 -6.02 -6.12
CA SER A 163 16.43 -6.79 -7.35
C SER A 163 15.03 -6.62 -7.96
N TYR A 164 14.05 -6.16 -7.19
CA TYR A 164 12.69 -5.87 -7.65
C TYR A 164 12.47 -4.42 -8.07
N ALA A 165 13.38 -3.53 -7.69
CA ALA A 165 13.35 -2.10 -7.98
C ALA A 165 14.76 -1.62 -8.39
N PRO A 166 15.26 -2.03 -9.58
CA PRO A 166 16.58 -1.63 -10.04
C PRO A 166 16.65 -0.11 -10.26
N LEU A 167 17.87 0.44 -10.16
CA LEU A 167 18.09 1.90 -10.24
C LEU A 167 17.56 2.53 -11.53
N GLU A 168 17.52 1.78 -12.63
CA GLU A 168 16.99 2.25 -13.91
C GLU A 168 15.47 2.52 -13.88
N MET A 169 14.76 1.98 -12.87
CA MET A 169 13.34 2.23 -12.65
C MET A 169 13.09 3.48 -11.79
N ILE A 170 14.09 3.90 -11.02
CA ILE A 170 14.01 5.00 -10.07
C ILE A 170 14.47 6.30 -10.71
#